data_2660eae22ecdae3718908982eeb2b244
#
_entry.id   2660eae22ecdae3718908982eeb2b244
#
_cell.length_a   1.000
_cell.length_b   1.000
_cell.length_c   1.000
_cell.angle_alpha   90.00
_cell.angle_beta   90.00
_cell.angle_gamma   90.00
#
_symmetry.space_group_name_H-M   'P 1'
#
loop_
_entity.id
_entity.type
_entity.pdbx_description
1 polymer ?
#
loop_
_entity_poly.entity_id
_entity_poly.type
_entity_poly.pdbx_seq_one_letter_code
_entity_poly.pdbx_strand_id
1 'polypeptide(L)'
;MITYISKTTMLILFTVFSFTFVLNAQSEEKNEGDKEFKVWKIPNIPNGAEFYFSPDGQSLIGNAKFEDDSSHQVYTLKIDGTDIKRINSIGEDACSFYFPDGKKLIWTSTRDNIDLPKGNWSNPKDYPTGAELYTSDLDGGNVVRLTNNQYYDAEVSVSPDGKKILFARQIDGKCDLWKMNSDGTGEHQITFTDDWQEGGAFYLNDNETILYRAWLRENEGQRGTPMTIFTIKDDGTNLKQLTFDEGTNWAPFPAPDGDHFAYVRVLPPFNFEIYLMSISTGEQIRLTYSNAFDGFPAISPDGKLLTFSSSRDEAPGVRTLSPYLMDISSLNIGPK
;
A
#
# COMPACT_ATOMS: atom_id res chain seq x y z
N MET A 1 88.18 3.00 1.90
CA MET A 1 87.69 1.64 2.06
C MET A 1 86.25 1.66 1.56
N ILE A 2 86.03 1.14 0.34
CA ILE A 2 84.86 1.32 -0.50
C ILE A 2 83.95 0.15 -0.20
N THR A 3 82.71 0.43 0.20
CA THR A 3 81.68 -0.59 0.43
C THR A 3 80.65 -0.56 -0.71
N TYR A 4 80.54 -1.69 -1.41
CA TYR A 4 79.58 -1.91 -2.49
C TYR A 4 78.14 -2.03 -1.99
N ILE A 5 77.24 -1.26 -2.61
CA ILE A 5 75.78 -1.42 -2.42
C ILE A 5 75.25 -2.26 -3.57
N SER A 6 74.72 -3.44 -3.24
CA SER A 6 74.02 -4.34 -4.15
C SER A 6 72.61 -3.81 -4.42
N LYS A 7 72.26 -3.56 -5.68
CA LYS A 7 70.93 -3.28 -6.15
C LYS A 7 70.18 -4.58 -6.36
N THR A 8 69.19 -4.86 -5.47
CA THR A 8 68.24 -5.93 -5.70
C THR A 8 67.01 -5.31 -6.37
N THR A 9 66.80 -5.68 -7.64
CA THR A 9 65.65 -5.27 -8.44
C THR A 9 64.47 -6.09 -8.01
N MET A 10 63.51 -5.47 -7.33
CA MET A 10 62.22 -6.09 -6.95
C MET A 10 61.26 -5.94 -8.12
N LEU A 11 60.96 -7.06 -8.78
CA LEU A 11 59.97 -7.18 -9.86
C LEU A 11 58.56 -7.18 -9.20
N ILE A 12 57.85 -6.05 -9.26
CA ILE A 12 56.47 -6.00 -8.83
C ILE A 12 55.57 -6.49 -9.97
N LEU A 13 55.03 -7.69 -9.80
CA LEU A 13 54.00 -8.25 -10.69
C LEU A 13 52.67 -7.51 -10.41
N PHE A 14 52.28 -6.60 -11.29
CA PHE A 14 50.93 -6.07 -11.30
C PHE A 14 49.96 -7.12 -11.84
N THR A 15 49.28 -7.83 -10.96
CA THR A 15 48.07 -8.58 -11.32
C THR A 15 46.93 -7.58 -11.53
N VAL A 16 46.62 -7.32 -12.80
CA VAL A 16 45.44 -6.57 -13.21
C VAL A 16 44.23 -7.48 -12.90
N PHE A 17 43.56 -7.22 -11.76
CA PHE A 17 42.24 -7.73 -11.53
C PHE A 17 41.28 -6.95 -12.44
N SER A 18 40.88 -7.57 -13.53
CA SER A 18 39.73 -7.07 -14.31
C SER A 18 38.48 -7.25 -13.49
N PHE A 19 38.06 -6.18 -12.82
CA PHE A 19 36.69 -6.07 -12.32
C PHE A 19 35.79 -5.96 -13.55
N THR A 20 35.20 -7.05 -13.95
CA THR A 20 34.03 -7.04 -14.80
C THR A 20 32.90 -6.43 -13.98
N PHE A 21 32.66 -5.12 -14.16
CA PHE A 21 31.39 -4.51 -13.78
C PHE A 21 30.33 -5.24 -14.63
N VAL A 22 29.59 -6.13 -14.01
CA VAL A 22 28.27 -6.50 -14.50
C VAL A 22 27.44 -5.25 -14.32
N LEU A 23 27.39 -4.41 -15.35
CA LEU A 23 26.32 -3.45 -15.54
C LEU A 23 25.04 -4.31 -15.57
N ASN A 24 24.34 -4.37 -14.43
CA ASN A 24 22.93 -4.66 -14.46
C ASN A 24 22.34 -3.56 -15.35
N ALA A 25 22.04 -3.92 -16.58
CA ALA A 25 21.21 -3.13 -17.44
C ALA A 25 19.90 -2.97 -16.66
N GLN A 26 19.70 -1.77 -16.05
CA GLN A 26 18.36 -1.28 -15.84
C GLN A 26 17.70 -1.44 -17.20
N SER A 27 16.69 -2.30 -17.26
CA SER A 27 15.86 -2.39 -18.44
C SER A 27 15.42 -0.97 -18.75
N GLU A 28 15.94 -0.40 -19.86
CA GLU A 28 15.39 0.84 -20.40
C GLU A 28 13.89 0.64 -20.45
N GLU A 29 13.13 1.55 -19.79
CA GLU A 29 11.70 1.65 -19.98
C GLU A 29 11.48 1.60 -21.48
N LYS A 30 10.95 0.52 -22.01
CA LYS A 30 10.40 0.52 -23.32
C LYS A 30 9.29 1.54 -23.27
N ASN A 31 9.55 2.73 -23.84
CA ASN A 31 8.53 3.65 -24.28
C ASN A 31 7.75 2.94 -25.41
N GLU A 32 6.95 1.95 -25.05
CA GLU A 32 5.84 1.51 -25.87
C GLU A 32 4.85 2.66 -25.78
N GLY A 33 4.82 3.46 -26.85
CA GLY A 33 4.07 4.69 -26.98
C GLY A 33 2.70 4.59 -26.31
N ASP A 34 2.42 5.54 -25.47
CA ASP A 34 1.21 5.92 -24.80
C ASP A 34 0.01 4.99 -25.08
N LYS A 35 -0.05 3.85 -24.41
CA LYS A 35 -1.34 3.19 -24.21
C LYS A 35 -2.06 4.04 -23.18
N GLU A 36 -2.69 5.09 -23.67
CA GLU A 36 -3.54 5.93 -22.86
C GLU A 36 -4.72 5.08 -22.40
N PHE A 37 -4.65 4.62 -21.14
CA PHE A 37 -5.76 3.93 -20.52
C PHE A 37 -6.94 4.89 -20.36
N LYS A 38 -8.15 4.42 -20.65
CA LYS A 38 -9.34 5.21 -20.40
C LYS A 38 -9.51 5.42 -18.88
N VAL A 39 -9.48 6.69 -18.46
CA VAL A 39 -9.62 7.12 -17.06
C VAL A 39 -10.85 8.00 -16.92
N TRP A 40 -11.61 7.83 -15.85
CA TRP A 40 -12.75 8.69 -15.52
C TRP A 40 -12.94 8.84 -14.02
N LYS A 41 -13.41 10.00 -13.59
CA LYS A 41 -13.73 10.31 -12.21
C LYS A 41 -15.00 9.60 -11.78
N ILE A 42 -15.02 9.05 -10.58
CA ILE A 42 -16.25 8.60 -9.93
C ILE A 42 -16.95 9.85 -9.36
N PRO A 43 -18.19 10.14 -9.78
CA PRO A 43 -18.87 11.34 -9.35
C PRO A 43 -19.34 11.27 -7.90
N ASN A 44 -19.73 12.44 -7.36
CA ASN A 44 -20.41 12.60 -6.07
C ASN A 44 -19.57 12.32 -4.81
N ILE A 45 -18.26 12.11 -4.92
CA ILE A 45 -17.34 11.95 -3.79
C ILE A 45 -16.45 13.20 -3.71
N PRO A 46 -16.66 14.10 -2.73
CA PRO A 46 -16.00 15.40 -2.70
C PRO A 46 -14.54 15.37 -2.24
N ASN A 47 -14.22 14.52 -1.30
CA ASN A 47 -12.87 14.34 -0.75
C ASN A 47 -12.74 12.93 -0.19
N GLY A 48 -12.05 12.06 -0.91
CA GLY A 48 -11.95 10.67 -0.52
C GLY A 48 -10.72 9.96 -1.08
N ALA A 49 -10.26 8.95 -0.35
CA ALA A 49 -9.09 8.17 -0.68
C ALA A 49 -9.24 6.69 -0.25
N GLU A 50 -8.33 5.85 -0.72
CA GLU A 50 -8.26 4.42 -0.36
C GLU A 50 -9.55 3.67 -0.66
N PHE A 51 -9.98 3.67 -1.90
CA PHE A 51 -11.16 2.94 -2.33
C PHE A 51 -10.80 1.54 -2.82
N TYR A 52 -11.45 0.52 -2.26
CA TYR A 52 -11.28 -0.88 -2.59
C TYR A 52 -12.58 -1.49 -3.11
N PHE A 53 -12.48 -2.39 -4.10
CA PHE A 53 -13.66 -3.02 -4.69
C PHE A 53 -14.33 -4.01 -3.74
N SER A 54 -15.66 -4.09 -3.85
CA SER A 54 -16.43 -5.23 -3.34
C SER A 54 -16.06 -6.51 -4.09
N PRO A 55 -16.27 -7.70 -3.49
CA PRO A 55 -15.93 -8.98 -4.14
C PRO A 55 -16.61 -9.22 -5.49
N ASP A 56 -17.77 -8.63 -5.73
CA ASP A 56 -18.48 -8.68 -7.01
C ASP A 56 -18.03 -7.58 -8.02
N GLY A 57 -17.13 -6.70 -7.60
CA GLY A 57 -16.61 -5.60 -8.42
C GLY A 57 -17.61 -4.48 -8.72
N GLN A 58 -18.81 -4.47 -8.10
CA GLN A 58 -19.89 -3.52 -8.43
C GLN A 58 -19.93 -2.31 -7.48
N SER A 59 -19.24 -2.38 -6.37
CA SER A 59 -19.20 -1.34 -5.34
C SER A 59 -17.78 -1.08 -4.88
N LEU A 60 -17.60 0.04 -4.18
CA LEU A 60 -16.35 0.43 -3.53
C LEU A 60 -16.62 0.69 -2.06
N ILE A 61 -15.58 0.49 -1.24
CA ILE A 61 -15.49 0.99 0.14
C ILE A 61 -14.24 1.87 0.24
N GLY A 62 -14.33 2.95 0.97
CA GLY A 62 -13.17 3.85 1.16
C GLY A 62 -13.47 4.95 2.16
N ASN A 63 -12.49 5.82 2.36
CA ASN A 63 -12.59 6.91 3.30
C ASN A 63 -12.95 8.20 2.57
N ALA A 64 -13.99 8.88 3.02
CA ALA A 64 -14.38 10.16 2.45
C ALA A 64 -14.81 11.14 3.55
N LYS A 65 -14.80 12.45 3.20
CA LYS A 65 -15.31 13.49 4.06
C LYS A 65 -16.28 14.36 3.27
N PHE A 66 -17.57 14.28 3.62
CA PHE A 66 -18.63 15.14 3.12
C PHE A 66 -18.73 16.42 3.95
N GLU A 67 -19.52 17.38 3.48
CA GLU A 67 -19.64 18.69 4.13
C GLU A 67 -20.08 18.61 5.59
N ASP A 68 -21.00 17.68 5.89
CA ASP A 68 -21.53 17.46 7.24
C ASP A 68 -20.64 16.59 8.14
N ASP A 69 -19.53 16.09 7.64
CA ASP A 69 -18.62 15.24 8.41
C ASP A 69 -17.58 16.07 9.17
N SER A 70 -17.41 15.78 10.46
CA SER A 70 -16.33 16.39 11.26
C SER A 70 -14.94 15.91 10.89
N SER A 71 -14.84 14.65 10.40
CA SER A 71 -13.60 13.96 10.01
C SER A 71 -13.88 13.00 8.87
N HIS A 72 -12.85 12.32 8.36
CA HIS A 72 -13.04 11.24 7.38
C HIS A 72 -13.80 10.08 8.00
N GLN A 73 -14.72 9.51 7.23
CA GLN A 73 -15.56 8.39 7.62
C GLN A 73 -15.53 7.32 6.54
N VAL A 74 -15.85 6.09 6.90
CA VAL A 74 -16.01 5.00 5.93
C VAL A 74 -17.30 5.13 5.18
N TYR A 75 -17.23 5.04 3.86
CA TYR A 75 -18.35 5.04 2.92
C TYR A 75 -18.30 3.86 1.99
N THR A 76 -19.47 3.36 1.61
CA THR A 76 -19.65 2.48 0.45
C THR A 76 -20.42 3.18 -0.65
N LEU A 77 -20.16 2.81 -1.90
CA LEU A 77 -20.83 3.39 -3.07
C LEU A 77 -20.77 2.41 -4.24
N LYS A 78 -21.63 2.60 -5.23
CA LYS A 78 -21.49 1.91 -6.52
C LYS A 78 -20.33 2.52 -7.34
N ILE A 79 -19.75 1.72 -8.23
CA ILE A 79 -18.65 2.18 -9.11
C ILE A 79 -19.05 3.33 -10.05
N ASP A 80 -20.34 3.58 -10.25
CA ASP A 80 -20.88 4.70 -11.01
C ASP A 80 -21.12 5.97 -10.15
N GLY A 81 -20.75 5.93 -8.86
CA GLY A 81 -20.92 7.04 -7.92
C GLY A 81 -22.33 7.18 -7.36
N THR A 82 -23.16 6.16 -7.46
CA THR A 82 -24.50 6.11 -6.86
C THR A 82 -24.51 5.26 -5.58
N ASP A 83 -25.66 5.20 -4.89
CA ASP A 83 -25.89 4.39 -3.67
C ASP A 83 -24.83 4.64 -2.57
N ILE A 84 -24.49 5.92 -2.36
CA ILE A 84 -23.49 6.33 -1.37
C ILE A 84 -24.07 6.14 0.04
N LYS A 85 -23.35 5.39 0.89
CA LYS A 85 -23.76 5.11 2.27
C LYS A 85 -22.61 5.39 3.23
N ARG A 86 -22.84 6.18 4.25
CA ARG A 86 -21.93 6.33 5.38
C ARG A 86 -22.07 5.14 6.32
N ILE A 87 -20.97 4.47 6.61
CA ILE A 87 -20.95 3.26 7.43
C ILE A 87 -20.72 3.58 8.91
N ASN A 88 -19.87 4.55 9.21
CA ASN A 88 -19.63 5.02 10.57
C ASN A 88 -19.83 6.54 10.65
N SER A 89 -20.16 7.04 11.84
CA SER A 89 -20.36 8.48 12.10
C SER A 89 -19.70 8.97 13.40
N ILE A 90 -18.88 8.12 14.02
CA ILE A 90 -18.26 8.39 15.32
C ILE A 90 -16.75 8.28 15.19
N GLY A 91 -16.01 9.25 15.72
CA GLY A 91 -14.55 9.27 15.64
C GLY A 91 -14.05 9.62 14.24
N GLU A 92 -12.89 9.14 13.91
CA GLU A 92 -12.25 9.26 12.60
C GLU A 92 -11.90 7.87 12.08
N ASP A 93 -12.15 7.61 10.81
CA ASP A 93 -11.97 6.31 10.19
C ASP A 93 -10.86 6.34 9.15
N ALA A 94 -10.21 5.19 8.96
CA ALA A 94 -9.23 4.94 7.92
C ALA A 94 -9.29 3.47 7.46
N CYS A 95 -8.61 3.16 6.36
CA CYS A 95 -8.26 1.80 5.93
C CYS A 95 -9.42 0.81 6.07
N SER A 96 -10.34 0.81 5.13
CA SER A 96 -11.53 -0.03 5.14
C SER A 96 -11.50 -1.10 4.04
N PHE A 97 -12.11 -2.27 4.26
CA PHE A 97 -12.11 -3.36 3.31
C PHE A 97 -13.41 -4.19 3.38
N TYR A 98 -13.74 -4.89 2.29
CA TYR A 98 -14.80 -5.90 2.28
C TYR A 98 -14.26 -7.26 2.73
N PHE A 99 -15.08 -8.03 3.46
CA PHE A 99 -14.83 -9.47 3.52
C PHE A 99 -15.08 -10.12 2.16
N PRO A 100 -14.30 -11.16 1.78
CA PRO A 100 -14.42 -11.80 0.46
C PRO A 100 -15.76 -12.45 0.18
N ASP A 101 -16.54 -12.79 1.21
CA ASP A 101 -17.91 -13.33 1.06
C ASP A 101 -18.96 -12.24 0.77
N GLY A 102 -18.54 -10.96 0.77
CA GLY A 102 -19.40 -9.82 0.49
C GLY A 102 -20.47 -9.52 1.54
N LYS A 103 -20.36 -10.07 2.77
CA LYS A 103 -21.39 -9.92 3.80
C LYS A 103 -21.04 -8.96 4.90
N LYS A 104 -19.76 -8.66 5.09
CA LYS A 104 -19.24 -7.80 6.16
C LYS A 104 -18.23 -6.82 5.64
N LEU A 105 -18.06 -5.75 6.41
CA LEU A 105 -17.03 -4.75 6.27
C LEU A 105 -16.06 -4.82 7.44
N ILE A 106 -14.82 -4.39 7.22
CA ILE A 106 -13.81 -4.15 8.25
C ILE A 106 -13.19 -2.79 8.03
N TRP A 107 -12.91 -2.06 9.11
CA TRP A 107 -12.23 -0.75 9.04
C TRP A 107 -11.49 -0.42 10.33
N THR A 108 -10.58 0.54 10.24
CA THR A 108 -9.93 1.16 11.39
C THR A 108 -10.71 2.39 11.84
N SER A 109 -10.86 2.60 13.15
CA SER A 109 -11.54 3.78 13.71
C SER A 109 -11.04 4.16 15.10
N THR A 110 -11.14 5.46 15.40
CA THR A 110 -10.96 6.00 16.76
C THR A 110 -12.27 6.11 17.54
N ARG A 111 -13.35 5.48 17.07
CA ARG A 111 -14.73 5.69 17.55
C ARG A 111 -14.97 5.48 19.05
N ASP A 112 -14.23 4.56 19.66
CA ASP A 112 -14.36 4.27 21.10
C ASP A 112 -13.30 5.02 21.94
N ASN A 113 -12.44 5.81 21.28
CA ASN A 113 -11.31 6.52 21.88
C ASN A 113 -11.31 8.01 21.49
N ILE A 114 -12.48 8.62 21.32
CA ILE A 114 -12.66 10.00 20.82
C ILE A 114 -12.06 11.08 21.73
N ASP A 115 -11.81 10.75 22.99
CA ASP A 115 -11.20 11.64 23.99
C ASP A 115 -9.67 11.63 23.93
N LEU A 116 -9.07 10.70 23.17
CA LEU A 116 -7.62 10.63 22.95
C LEU A 116 -7.19 11.66 21.88
N PRO A 117 -5.89 12.02 21.85
CA PRO A 117 -5.36 12.88 20.80
C PRO A 117 -5.63 12.28 19.41
N LYS A 118 -6.13 13.12 18.49
CA LYS A 118 -6.50 12.66 17.14
C LYS A 118 -5.32 12.11 16.33
N GLY A 119 -4.12 12.61 16.59
CA GLY A 119 -2.92 12.21 15.84
C GLY A 119 -2.98 12.62 14.36
N ASN A 120 -2.11 12.02 13.58
CA ASN A 120 -1.99 12.23 12.14
C ASN A 120 -1.75 10.89 11.43
N TRP A 121 -2.74 10.39 10.72
CA TRP A 121 -2.71 9.11 10.00
C TRP A 121 -1.56 8.97 8.97
N SER A 122 -0.98 10.09 8.54
CA SER A 122 0.13 10.10 7.59
C SER A 122 1.51 10.32 8.22
N ASN A 123 1.58 10.41 9.55
CA ASN A 123 2.84 10.66 10.26
C ASN A 123 3.11 9.56 11.30
N PRO A 124 4.06 8.64 11.05
CA PRO A 124 4.36 7.55 11.98
C PRO A 124 4.77 7.98 13.39
N LYS A 125 5.25 9.23 13.55
CA LYS A 125 5.60 9.80 14.86
C LYS A 125 4.39 10.33 15.63
N ASP A 126 3.23 10.35 15.01
CA ASP A 126 2.02 10.96 15.55
C ASP A 126 0.76 10.21 15.10
N TYR A 127 0.86 8.89 14.92
CA TYR A 127 -0.30 8.06 14.60
C TYR A 127 -1.38 8.15 15.69
N PRO A 128 -2.68 8.06 15.34
CA PRO A 128 -3.76 8.13 16.32
C PRO A 128 -3.65 7.02 17.37
N THR A 129 -3.46 7.40 18.63
CA THR A 129 -3.47 6.45 19.75
C THR A 129 -4.88 5.88 19.92
N GLY A 130 -5.00 4.56 20.05
CA GLY A 130 -6.29 3.89 20.22
C GLY A 130 -7.12 3.85 18.93
N ALA A 131 -6.47 3.91 17.76
CA ALA A 131 -7.08 3.47 16.51
C ALA A 131 -7.22 1.95 16.56
N GLU A 132 -8.43 1.45 16.39
CA GLU A 132 -8.79 0.05 16.60
C GLU A 132 -9.54 -0.50 15.39
N LEU A 133 -9.62 -1.82 15.30
CA LEU A 133 -10.28 -2.52 14.20
C LEU A 133 -11.72 -2.89 14.56
N TYR A 134 -12.62 -2.65 13.60
CA TYR A 134 -14.05 -2.91 13.72
C TYR A 134 -14.58 -3.65 12.51
N THR A 135 -15.59 -4.49 12.73
CA THR A 135 -16.39 -5.08 11.66
C THR A 135 -17.84 -4.65 11.79
N SER A 136 -18.57 -4.66 10.68
CA SER A 136 -20.02 -4.45 10.64
C SER A 136 -20.68 -5.21 9.51
N ASP A 137 -22.01 -5.19 9.49
CA ASP A 137 -22.79 -5.51 8.30
C ASP A 137 -22.58 -4.42 7.22
N LEU A 138 -23.05 -4.66 6.00
CA LEU A 138 -22.87 -3.77 4.85
C LEU A 138 -23.57 -2.40 4.98
N ASP A 139 -24.49 -2.29 5.92
CA ASP A 139 -25.22 -1.04 6.23
C ASP A 139 -24.64 -0.28 7.45
N GLY A 140 -23.52 -0.78 8.01
CA GLY A 140 -22.92 -0.22 9.21
C GLY A 140 -23.56 -0.70 10.53
N GLY A 141 -24.53 -1.59 10.47
CA GLY A 141 -25.13 -2.24 11.65
C GLY A 141 -24.25 -3.30 12.28
N ASN A 142 -24.62 -3.77 13.47
CA ASN A 142 -23.96 -4.87 14.19
C ASN A 142 -22.43 -4.70 14.32
N VAL A 143 -22.01 -3.50 14.71
CA VAL A 143 -20.58 -3.18 14.87
C VAL A 143 -19.95 -4.01 15.97
N VAL A 144 -18.84 -4.66 15.66
CA VAL A 144 -18.04 -5.45 16.61
C VAL A 144 -16.62 -4.89 16.61
N ARG A 145 -16.11 -4.52 17.79
CA ARG A 145 -14.72 -4.14 18.01
C ARG A 145 -13.86 -5.41 18.09
N LEU A 146 -12.81 -5.50 17.28
CA LEU A 146 -11.92 -6.66 17.22
C LEU A 146 -10.68 -6.49 18.08
N THR A 147 -10.10 -5.29 18.12
CA THR A 147 -8.93 -4.97 18.96
C THR A 147 -9.33 -3.99 20.07
N ASN A 148 -8.66 -4.07 21.22
CA ASN A 148 -8.94 -3.24 22.39
C ASN A 148 -7.66 -2.95 23.17
N ASN A 149 -6.92 -1.96 22.71
CA ASN A 149 -5.65 -1.55 23.30
C ASN A 149 -5.48 -0.02 23.13
N GLN A 150 -4.28 0.50 23.43
CA GLN A 150 -3.95 1.92 23.26
C GLN A 150 -2.91 2.14 22.14
N TYR A 151 -2.71 1.14 21.31
CA TYR A 151 -1.79 1.22 20.18
C TYR A 151 -2.48 1.84 18.95
N TYR A 152 -1.76 1.88 17.86
CA TYR A 152 -2.29 2.14 16.55
C TYR A 152 -2.47 0.80 15.83
N ASP A 153 -3.71 0.37 15.63
CA ASP A 153 -4.08 -0.79 14.84
C ASP A 153 -4.78 -0.32 13.58
N ALA A 154 -4.15 -0.46 12.42
CA ALA A 154 -4.65 0.10 11.17
C ALA A 154 -4.16 -0.66 9.92
N GLU A 155 -4.41 -0.08 8.74
CA GLU A 155 -4.00 -0.62 7.45
C GLU A 155 -4.50 -2.06 7.24
N VAL A 156 -5.78 -2.26 7.55
CA VAL A 156 -6.41 -3.57 7.64
C VAL A 156 -6.77 -4.12 6.27
N SER A 157 -6.54 -5.41 6.07
CA SER A 157 -7.02 -6.19 4.94
C SER A 157 -7.48 -7.59 5.38
N VAL A 158 -8.16 -8.33 4.49
CA VAL A 158 -8.67 -9.67 4.75
C VAL A 158 -8.06 -10.64 3.74
N SER A 159 -7.68 -11.84 4.19
CA SER A 159 -7.18 -12.89 3.30
C SER A 159 -8.24 -13.30 2.26
N PRO A 160 -7.86 -13.71 1.04
CA PRO A 160 -8.79 -14.10 0.00
C PRO A 160 -9.81 -15.19 0.42
N ASP A 161 -9.45 -16.09 1.34
CA ASP A 161 -10.35 -17.11 1.88
C ASP A 161 -11.23 -16.63 3.04
N GLY A 162 -11.08 -15.35 3.46
CA GLY A 162 -11.87 -14.71 4.51
C GLY A 162 -11.57 -15.16 5.94
N LYS A 163 -10.52 -15.95 6.17
CA LYS A 163 -10.25 -16.54 7.49
C LYS A 163 -9.31 -15.73 8.35
N LYS A 164 -8.49 -14.88 7.74
CA LYS A 164 -7.46 -14.09 8.43
C LYS A 164 -7.66 -12.60 8.16
N ILE A 165 -7.40 -11.81 9.18
CA ILE A 165 -7.27 -10.36 9.11
C ILE A 165 -5.79 -10.04 9.25
N LEU A 166 -5.29 -9.18 8.36
CA LEU A 166 -3.93 -8.65 8.36
C LEU A 166 -4.00 -7.16 8.67
N PHE A 167 -3.10 -6.68 9.53
CA PHE A 167 -3.07 -5.28 9.92
C PHE A 167 -1.67 -4.85 10.36
N ALA A 168 -1.43 -3.56 10.42
CA ALA A 168 -0.25 -2.96 11.01
C ALA A 168 -0.55 -2.51 12.44
N ARG A 169 0.35 -2.83 13.39
CA ARG A 169 0.26 -2.35 14.77
C ARG A 169 1.53 -1.60 15.14
N GLN A 170 1.37 -0.40 15.66
CA GLN A 170 2.50 0.36 16.20
C GLN A 170 2.55 0.29 17.72
N ILE A 171 3.66 -0.26 18.25
CA ILE A 171 3.97 -0.33 19.69
C ILE A 171 5.28 0.41 19.92
N ASP A 172 5.30 1.39 20.80
CA ASP A 172 6.50 2.18 21.15
C ASP A 172 7.21 2.77 19.92
N GLY A 173 6.42 3.21 18.93
CA GLY A 173 6.92 3.78 17.69
C GLY A 173 7.48 2.76 16.69
N LYS A 174 7.30 1.45 16.90
CA LYS A 174 7.63 0.37 15.97
C LYS A 174 6.34 -0.16 15.35
N CYS A 175 6.24 -0.07 14.04
CA CYS A 175 5.09 -0.55 13.29
C CYS A 175 5.45 -1.87 12.59
N ASP A 176 4.84 -2.95 13.06
CA ASP A 176 5.04 -4.30 12.55
C ASP A 176 3.73 -4.86 11.97
N LEU A 177 3.87 -5.90 11.14
CA LEU A 177 2.73 -6.64 10.60
C LEU A 177 2.20 -7.66 11.60
N TRP A 178 0.89 -7.68 11.74
CA TRP A 178 0.14 -8.59 12.61
C TRP A 178 -0.97 -9.27 11.85
N LYS A 179 -1.35 -10.46 12.30
CA LYS A 179 -2.53 -11.19 11.81
C LYS A 179 -3.39 -11.66 12.98
N MET A 180 -4.66 -11.93 12.69
CA MET A 180 -5.61 -12.60 13.60
C MET A 180 -6.64 -13.39 12.78
N ASN A 181 -7.40 -14.23 13.44
CA ASN A 181 -8.56 -14.87 12.84
C ASN A 181 -9.65 -13.84 12.50
N SER A 182 -10.52 -14.13 11.56
CA SER A 182 -11.60 -13.22 11.13
C SER A 182 -12.64 -12.90 12.22
N ASP A 183 -12.63 -13.64 13.32
CA ASP A 183 -13.44 -13.39 14.52
C ASP A 183 -12.75 -12.53 15.59
N GLY A 184 -11.53 -12.06 15.32
CA GLY A 184 -10.72 -11.24 16.22
C GLY A 184 -9.87 -12.04 17.22
N THR A 185 -9.90 -13.38 17.16
CA THR A 185 -9.10 -14.24 18.04
C THR A 185 -7.72 -14.54 17.45
N GLY A 186 -6.78 -14.99 18.26
CA GLY A 186 -5.51 -15.54 17.79
C GLY A 186 -4.56 -14.49 17.19
N GLU A 187 -4.51 -13.29 17.77
CA GLU A 187 -3.53 -12.27 17.34
C GLU A 187 -2.11 -12.82 17.36
N HIS A 188 -1.37 -12.54 16.31
CA HIS A 188 0.00 -12.99 16.13
C HIS A 188 0.82 -11.96 15.35
N GLN A 189 1.99 -11.59 15.90
CA GLN A 189 2.95 -10.73 15.22
C GLN A 189 3.73 -11.53 14.17
N ILE A 190 3.87 -10.96 12.97
CA ILE A 190 4.52 -11.62 11.82
C ILE A 190 5.96 -11.12 11.67
N THR A 191 6.17 -9.81 11.78
CA THR A 191 7.48 -9.17 11.65
C THR A 191 7.97 -8.65 13.00
N PHE A 192 9.30 -8.62 13.18
CA PHE A 192 9.95 -8.24 14.44
C PHE A 192 11.20 -7.41 14.11
N THR A 193 11.01 -6.26 13.48
CA THR A 193 12.12 -5.46 13.00
C THR A 193 12.33 -4.23 13.89
N ASP A 194 13.58 -3.98 14.32
CA ASP A 194 13.88 -2.84 15.17
C ASP A 194 14.04 -1.54 14.39
N ASP A 195 14.52 -1.64 13.15
CA ASP A 195 14.93 -0.50 12.34
C ASP A 195 13.95 -0.17 11.20
N TRP A 196 12.95 -1.02 10.97
CA TRP A 196 11.97 -0.85 9.90
C TRP A 196 10.59 -0.52 10.45
N GLN A 197 9.81 0.13 9.63
CA GLN A 197 8.36 0.31 9.75
C GLN A 197 7.71 -0.42 8.60
N GLU A 198 6.67 -1.16 8.87
CA GLU A 198 5.96 -1.99 7.88
C GLU A 198 4.48 -1.66 7.85
N GLY A 199 3.86 -1.77 6.68
CA GLY A 199 2.43 -1.52 6.55
C GLY A 199 1.91 -1.65 5.12
N GLY A 200 0.64 -1.31 4.91
CA GLY A 200 -0.05 -1.41 3.63
C GLY A 200 -0.02 -2.81 3.05
N ALA A 201 -0.35 -3.79 3.88
CA ALA A 201 -0.13 -5.19 3.60
C ALA A 201 -1.39 -5.90 3.11
N PHE A 202 -1.23 -6.78 2.11
CA PHE A 202 -2.28 -7.61 1.54
C PHE A 202 -1.80 -9.03 1.33
N TYR A 203 -2.69 -10.02 1.56
CA TYR A 203 -2.41 -11.39 1.17
C TYR A 203 -2.46 -11.54 -0.35
N LEU A 204 -1.57 -12.36 -0.89
CA LEU A 204 -1.72 -12.90 -2.25
C LEU A 204 -2.75 -14.03 -2.29
N ASN A 205 -3.09 -14.50 -3.48
CA ASN A 205 -4.13 -15.51 -3.70
C ASN A 205 -3.87 -16.87 -3.01
N ASP A 206 -2.65 -17.13 -2.55
CA ASP A 206 -2.28 -18.34 -1.83
C ASP A 206 -2.69 -18.34 -0.34
N ASN A 207 -3.23 -17.22 0.18
CA ASN A 207 -3.60 -17.01 1.58
C ASN A 207 -2.45 -17.16 2.59
N GLU A 208 -1.21 -17.13 2.13
CA GLU A 208 -0.01 -17.32 2.94
C GLU A 208 1.04 -16.24 2.69
N THR A 209 1.19 -15.81 1.44
CA THR A 209 2.16 -14.77 1.07
C THR A 209 1.55 -13.39 1.24
N ILE A 210 2.25 -12.51 1.90
CA ILE A 210 1.89 -11.12 2.17
C ILE A 210 2.75 -10.22 1.30
N LEU A 211 2.13 -9.31 0.58
CA LEU A 211 2.74 -8.20 -0.15
C LEU A 211 2.62 -6.95 0.73
N TYR A 212 3.71 -6.21 0.97
CA TYR A 212 3.70 -5.05 1.85
C TYR A 212 4.80 -4.05 1.50
N ARG A 213 4.71 -2.85 2.04
CA ARG A 213 5.78 -1.84 2.00
C ARG A 213 6.48 -1.72 3.34
N ALA A 214 7.78 -1.38 3.29
CA ALA A 214 8.53 -1.06 4.48
C ALA A 214 9.52 0.10 4.21
N TRP A 215 9.92 0.80 5.28
CA TRP A 215 10.92 1.87 5.24
C TRP A 215 11.73 1.91 6.53
N LEU A 216 12.95 2.43 6.45
CA LEU A 216 13.79 2.60 7.63
C LEU A 216 13.27 3.72 8.54
N ARG A 217 13.18 3.46 9.85
CA ARG A 217 12.74 4.42 10.86
C ARG A 217 13.57 5.70 10.88
N GLU A 218 14.87 5.63 10.59
CA GLU A 218 15.75 6.80 10.51
C GLU A 218 15.32 7.79 9.42
N ASN A 219 14.57 7.33 8.42
CA ASN A 219 14.08 8.14 7.31
C ASN A 219 12.69 8.74 7.56
N GLU A 220 12.08 8.47 8.71
CA GLU A 220 10.73 8.99 9.04
C GLU A 220 10.67 10.53 9.04
N GLY A 221 9.62 11.04 8.40
CA GLY A 221 9.36 12.47 8.29
C GLY A 221 10.21 13.19 7.24
N GLN A 222 11.07 12.49 6.52
CA GLN A 222 11.73 13.03 5.34
C GLN A 222 10.74 13.08 4.17
N ARG A 223 10.81 14.16 3.38
CA ARG A 223 10.03 14.23 2.15
C ARG A 223 10.57 13.22 1.13
N GLY A 224 9.69 12.32 0.64
CA GLY A 224 10.10 11.26 -0.27
C GLY A 224 10.90 10.16 0.45
N THR A 225 10.48 9.82 1.68
CA THR A 225 11.05 8.69 2.42
C THR A 225 11.19 7.47 1.51
N PRO A 226 12.42 6.93 1.34
CA PRO A 226 12.61 5.70 0.58
C PRO A 226 11.76 4.58 1.16
N MET A 227 10.97 3.94 0.31
CA MET A 227 10.13 2.80 0.70
C MET A 227 10.35 1.66 -0.28
N THR A 228 10.41 0.46 0.25
CA THR A 228 10.66 -0.77 -0.50
C THR A 228 9.47 -1.71 -0.38
N ILE A 229 9.12 -2.39 -1.46
CA ILE A 229 8.08 -3.40 -1.48
C ILE A 229 8.70 -4.78 -1.32
N PHE A 230 8.09 -5.58 -0.45
CA PHE A 230 8.50 -6.92 -0.11
C PHE A 230 7.34 -7.91 -0.21
N THR A 231 7.69 -9.19 -0.27
CA THR A 231 6.79 -10.27 0.12
C THR A 231 7.40 -11.07 1.27
N ILE A 232 6.53 -11.64 2.13
CA ILE A 232 6.89 -12.51 3.24
C ILE A 232 5.76 -13.55 3.42
N LYS A 233 6.08 -14.74 3.90
CA LYS A 233 5.02 -15.66 4.36
C LYS A 233 4.44 -15.20 5.70
N ASP A 234 3.21 -15.53 5.97
CA ASP A 234 2.50 -15.12 7.19
C ASP A 234 2.98 -15.85 8.47
N ASP A 235 3.95 -16.73 8.32
CA ASP A 235 4.74 -17.31 9.43
C ASP A 235 6.09 -16.60 9.63
N GLY A 236 6.35 -15.51 8.92
CA GLY A 236 7.59 -14.73 9.00
C GLY A 236 8.74 -15.26 8.14
N THR A 237 8.54 -16.33 7.36
CA THR A 237 9.59 -16.91 6.49
C THR A 237 9.53 -16.38 5.06
N ASN A 238 10.52 -16.75 4.25
CA ASN A 238 10.58 -16.45 2.81
C ASN A 238 10.47 -14.96 2.44
N LEU A 239 11.10 -14.09 3.23
CA LEU A 239 11.23 -12.67 2.91
C LEU A 239 11.90 -12.47 1.54
N LYS A 240 11.24 -11.73 0.65
CA LYS A 240 11.76 -11.38 -0.68
C LYS A 240 11.54 -9.90 -0.95
N GLN A 241 12.60 -9.18 -1.32
CA GLN A 241 12.52 -7.81 -1.81
C GLN A 241 12.08 -7.79 -3.26
N LEU A 242 11.16 -6.88 -3.63
CA LEU A 242 10.64 -6.73 -4.98
C LEU A 242 11.13 -5.46 -5.68
N THR A 243 11.29 -4.34 -4.96
CA THR A 243 11.80 -3.08 -5.52
C THR A 243 13.20 -2.78 -4.99
N PHE A 244 14.11 -2.31 -5.86
CA PHE A 244 15.54 -2.18 -5.56
C PHE A 244 16.09 -0.75 -5.76
N ASP A 245 15.25 0.19 -6.17
CA ASP A 245 15.64 1.60 -6.28
C ASP A 245 15.55 2.30 -4.92
N GLU A 246 16.23 3.44 -4.80
CA GLU A 246 16.26 4.26 -3.58
C GLU A 246 15.04 5.20 -3.48
N GLY A 247 14.02 5.00 -4.32
CA GLY A 247 12.82 5.82 -4.37
C GLY A 247 11.76 5.42 -3.35
N THR A 248 10.68 6.19 -3.33
CA THR A 248 9.47 5.82 -2.59
C THR A 248 8.62 4.90 -3.45
N ASN A 249 8.55 3.61 -3.08
CA ASN A 249 7.63 2.62 -3.64
C ASN A 249 6.57 2.31 -2.60
N TRP A 250 5.32 2.70 -2.85
CA TRP A 250 4.28 2.81 -1.83
C TRP A 250 2.95 2.22 -2.27
N ALA A 251 2.07 1.92 -1.31
CA ALA A 251 0.70 1.45 -1.51
C ALA A 251 0.59 0.27 -2.50
N PRO A 252 1.29 -0.85 -2.29
CA PRO A 252 1.16 -2.02 -3.16
C PRO A 252 -0.23 -2.66 -3.00
N PHE A 253 -0.82 -3.12 -4.12
CA PHE A 253 -2.08 -3.86 -4.14
C PHE A 253 -2.00 -5.04 -5.12
N PRO A 254 -2.28 -6.30 -4.69
CA PRO A 254 -2.13 -7.46 -5.53
C PRO A 254 -3.19 -7.54 -6.64
N ALA A 255 -2.79 -8.03 -7.80
CA ALA A 255 -3.70 -8.35 -8.89
C ALA A 255 -4.33 -9.75 -8.69
N PRO A 256 -5.55 -9.97 -9.19
CA PRO A 256 -6.23 -11.25 -9.03
C PRO A 256 -5.62 -12.41 -9.82
N ASP A 257 -4.65 -12.17 -10.72
CA ASP A 257 -3.93 -13.21 -11.43
C ASP A 257 -2.86 -13.94 -10.57
N GLY A 258 -2.53 -13.39 -9.39
CA GLY A 258 -1.58 -13.96 -8.43
C GLY A 258 -0.10 -13.69 -8.75
N ASP A 259 0.22 -12.94 -9.83
CA ASP A 259 1.58 -12.60 -10.19
C ASP A 259 1.87 -11.10 -10.22
N HIS A 260 0.88 -10.28 -10.56
CA HIS A 260 1.09 -8.84 -10.65
C HIS A 260 0.60 -8.10 -9.40
N PHE A 261 1.11 -6.90 -9.22
CA PHE A 261 0.61 -5.93 -8.25
C PHE A 261 0.73 -4.50 -8.79
N ALA A 262 -0.26 -3.66 -8.47
CA ALA A 262 -0.17 -2.23 -8.67
C ALA A 262 0.51 -1.57 -7.47
N TYR A 263 1.25 -0.49 -7.69
CA TYR A 263 1.88 0.28 -6.62
C TYR A 263 2.13 1.72 -7.08
N VAL A 264 2.40 2.58 -6.12
CA VAL A 264 2.80 3.97 -6.38
C VAL A 264 4.32 4.08 -6.38
N ARG A 265 4.87 4.71 -7.40
CA ARG A 265 6.27 5.13 -7.45
C ARG A 265 6.35 6.65 -7.49
N VAL A 266 7.17 7.21 -6.61
CA VAL A 266 7.38 8.66 -6.59
C VAL A 266 8.55 9.01 -7.50
N LEU A 267 8.25 9.74 -8.56
CA LEU A 267 9.22 10.19 -9.55
C LEU A 267 9.74 11.60 -9.21
N PRO A 268 11.00 11.95 -9.58
CA PRO A 268 11.48 13.32 -9.47
C PRO A 268 10.60 14.32 -10.25
N PRO A 269 10.39 15.57 -9.73
CA PRO A 269 10.88 16.08 -8.44
C PRO A 269 10.02 15.73 -7.23
N PHE A 270 8.92 15.05 -7.34
CA PHE A 270 7.97 14.55 -6.33
C PHE A 270 6.58 14.30 -6.96
N ASN A 271 6.56 13.48 -8.00
CA ASN A 271 5.35 13.11 -8.72
C ASN A 271 4.95 11.66 -8.42
N PHE A 272 3.72 11.45 -7.96
CA PHE A 272 3.19 10.15 -7.58
C PHE A 272 2.50 9.52 -8.79
N GLU A 273 3.02 8.37 -9.22
CA GLU A 273 2.52 7.66 -10.40
C GLU A 273 2.27 6.18 -10.08
N ILE A 274 1.28 5.61 -10.72
CA ILE A 274 0.92 4.21 -10.53
C ILE A 274 1.64 3.34 -11.55
N TYR A 275 2.22 2.26 -11.07
CA TYR A 275 2.89 1.22 -11.82
C TYR A 275 2.24 -0.12 -11.56
N LEU A 276 2.35 -1.02 -12.53
CA LEU A 276 2.08 -2.45 -12.39
C LEU A 276 3.41 -3.20 -12.48
N MET A 277 3.62 -4.19 -11.61
CA MET A 277 4.84 -5.00 -11.60
C MET A 277 4.50 -6.48 -11.53
N SER A 278 5.23 -7.32 -12.29
CA SER A 278 5.18 -8.78 -12.17
C SER A 278 6.12 -9.23 -11.03
N ILE A 279 5.61 -10.03 -10.10
CA ILE A 279 6.38 -10.62 -8.98
C ILE A 279 7.40 -11.63 -9.49
N SER A 280 7.04 -12.39 -10.53
CA SER A 280 7.89 -13.47 -11.07
C SER A 280 9.01 -12.95 -11.96
N THR A 281 8.76 -11.93 -12.78
CA THR A 281 9.75 -11.42 -13.75
C THR A 281 10.42 -10.12 -13.32
N GLY A 282 9.76 -9.31 -12.48
CA GLY A 282 10.19 -7.95 -12.13
C GLY A 282 9.90 -6.91 -13.22
N GLU A 283 9.23 -7.28 -14.31
CA GLU A 283 8.82 -6.34 -15.35
C GLU A 283 7.83 -5.31 -14.79
N GLN A 284 7.98 -4.04 -15.22
CA GLN A 284 7.19 -2.92 -14.74
C GLN A 284 6.53 -2.20 -15.91
N ILE A 285 5.28 -1.77 -15.72
CA ILE A 285 4.52 -0.95 -16.66
C ILE A 285 4.02 0.28 -15.89
N ARG A 286 4.29 1.48 -16.39
CA ARG A 286 3.70 2.72 -15.87
C ARG A 286 2.27 2.86 -16.37
N LEU A 287 1.32 3.12 -15.45
CA LEU A 287 -0.11 3.20 -15.76
C LEU A 287 -0.62 4.66 -15.81
N THR A 288 -0.02 5.56 -15.02
CA THR A 288 -0.44 6.97 -14.96
C THR A 288 0.69 7.91 -15.36
N TYR A 289 0.32 9.07 -15.96
CA TYR A 289 1.24 10.07 -16.49
C TYR A 289 0.80 11.50 -16.15
N SER A 290 0.16 11.66 -15.00
CA SER A 290 -0.36 12.95 -14.55
C SER A 290 0.70 13.74 -13.77
N ASN A 291 0.65 15.08 -13.84
CA ASN A 291 1.42 15.93 -12.92
C ASN A 291 0.75 16.12 -11.55
N ALA A 292 -0.40 15.48 -11.34
CA ALA A 292 -1.12 15.47 -10.07
C ALA A 292 -0.70 14.27 -9.21
N PHE A 293 -1.19 14.22 -7.97
CA PHE A 293 -1.07 13.02 -7.15
C PHE A 293 -1.97 11.93 -7.73
N ASP A 294 -1.41 10.75 -8.02
CA ASP A 294 -2.12 9.52 -8.30
C ASP A 294 -1.66 8.45 -7.31
N GLY A 295 -2.56 7.94 -6.48
CA GLY A 295 -2.18 7.01 -5.41
C GLY A 295 -3.31 6.10 -4.94
N PHE A 296 -3.00 5.21 -3.99
CA PHE A 296 -3.93 4.22 -3.44
C PHE A 296 -4.58 3.35 -4.55
N PRO A 297 -3.79 2.68 -5.39
CA PRO A 297 -4.34 1.84 -6.43
C PRO A 297 -5.00 0.59 -5.83
N ALA A 298 -6.13 0.16 -6.41
CA ALA A 298 -6.71 -1.15 -6.16
C ALA A 298 -7.29 -1.73 -7.44
N ILE A 299 -7.05 -3.02 -7.67
CA ILE A 299 -7.47 -3.72 -8.89
C ILE A 299 -8.80 -4.45 -8.62
N SER A 300 -9.74 -4.39 -9.57
CA SER A 300 -11.02 -5.09 -9.48
C SER A 300 -10.83 -6.61 -9.45
N PRO A 301 -11.75 -7.38 -8.82
CA PRO A 301 -11.65 -8.83 -8.73
C PRO A 301 -11.56 -9.56 -10.08
N ASP A 302 -12.04 -8.95 -11.15
CA ASP A 302 -11.96 -9.49 -12.52
C ASP A 302 -10.71 -9.02 -13.29
N GLY A 303 -9.88 -8.17 -12.68
CA GLY A 303 -8.65 -7.63 -13.27
C GLY A 303 -8.85 -6.63 -14.42
N LYS A 304 -10.05 -6.07 -14.59
CA LYS A 304 -10.35 -5.18 -15.72
C LYS A 304 -10.33 -3.70 -15.38
N LEU A 305 -10.57 -3.36 -14.11
CA LEU A 305 -10.57 -1.99 -13.62
C LEU A 305 -9.50 -1.81 -12.54
N LEU A 306 -8.93 -0.61 -12.51
CA LEU A 306 -8.12 -0.12 -11.42
C LEU A 306 -8.82 1.12 -10.86
N THR A 307 -9.08 1.15 -9.55
CA THR A 307 -9.46 2.37 -8.86
C THR A 307 -8.23 3.01 -8.24
N PHE A 308 -8.21 4.34 -8.18
CA PHE A 308 -7.15 5.11 -7.52
C PHE A 308 -7.68 6.48 -7.10
N SER A 309 -6.98 7.11 -6.17
CA SER A 309 -7.29 8.47 -5.72
C SER A 309 -6.39 9.47 -6.41
N SER A 310 -6.96 10.57 -6.91
CA SER A 310 -6.21 11.57 -7.67
C SER A 310 -6.67 13.00 -7.36
N SER A 311 -5.73 13.93 -7.51
CA SER A 311 -6.00 15.37 -7.49
C SER A 311 -5.98 16.00 -8.89
N ARG A 312 -6.10 15.21 -9.96
CA ARG A 312 -5.93 15.68 -11.37
C ARG A 312 -6.92 16.75 -11.85
N ASP A 313 -8.10 16.81 -11.23
CA ASP A 313 -9.12 17.83 -11.55
C ASP A 313 -9.06 19.04 -10.62
N GLU A 314 -8.11 19.05 -9.67
CA GLU A 314 -7.98 20.13 -8.70
C GLU A 314 -7.03 21.22 -9.18
N ALA A 315 -7.20 22.43 -8.65
CA ALA A 315 -6.26 23.51 -8.92
C ALA A 315 -4.86 23.18 -8.37
N PRO A 316 -3.78 23.64 -9.01
CA PRO A 316 -2.42 23.39 -8.54
C PRO A 316 -2.23 23.74 -7.06
N GLY A 317 -1.73 22.79 -6.28
CA GLY A 317 -1.50 22.94 -4.83
C GLY A 317 -2.69 22.57 -3.93
N VAL A 318 -3.85 22.28 -4.49
CA VAL A 318 -5.00 21.72 -3.76
C VAL A 318 -4.75 20.22 -3.53
N ARG A 319 -4.96 19.75 -2.30
CA ARG A 319 -4.70 18.36 -1.90
C ARG A 319 -5.99 17.54 -1.71
N THR A 320 -7.10 18.02 -2.21
CA THR A 320 -8.34 17.24 -2.24
C THR A 320 -8.20 16.09 -3.21
N LEU A 321 -8.56 14.90 -2.78
CA LEU A 321 -8.51 13.69 -3.59
C LEU A 321 -9.91 13.26 -3.98
N SER A 322 -10.03 12.72 -5.17
CA SER A 322 -11.26 12.09 -5.67
C SER A 322 -10.93 10.69 -6.19
N PRO A 323 -11.86 9.73 -6.10
CA PRO A 323 -11.67 8.43 -6.70
C PRO A 323 -11.86 8.47 -8.23
N TYR A 324 -11.01 7.72 -8.92
CA TYR A 324 -11.04 7.51 -10.35
C TYR A 324 -11.06 6.03 -10.68
N LEU A 325 -11.56 5.69 -11.84
CA LEU A 325 -11.44 4.37 -12.44
C LEU A 325 -10.61 4.46 -13.73
N MET A 326 -9.84 3.40 -13.97
CA MET A 326 -9.05 3.19 -15.18
C MET A 326 -9.41 1.82 -15.78
N ASP A 327 -9.65 1.75 -17.09
CA ASP A 327 -9.82 0.50 -17.80
C ASP A 327 -8.45 -0.13 -18.11
N ILE A 328 -8.14 -1.21 -17.40
CA ILE A 328 -6.90 -1.99 -17.55
C ILE A 328 -7.13 -3.36 -18.17
N SER A 329 -8.30 -3.60 -18.77
CA SER A 329 -8.69 -4.89 -19.34
C SER A 329 -7.69 -5.44 -20.37
N SER A 330 -6.98 -4.56 -21.08
CA SER A 330 -5.96 -4.94 -22.08
C SER A 330 -4.71 -5.58 -21.46
N LEU A 331 -4.49 -5.46 -20.14
CA LEU A 331 -3.35 -6.06 -19.43
C LEU A 331 -3.52 -7.55 -19.14
N ASN A 332 -4.76 -8.08 -19.21
CA ASN A 332 -5.08 -9.49 -19.01
C ASN A 332 -4.58 -10.06 -17.67
N ILE A 333 -4.74 -9.30 -16.58
CA ILE A 333 -4.32 -9.67 -15.23
C ILE A 333 -5.50 -10.16 -14.34
N GLY A 334 -6.55 -10.67 -14.95
CA GLY A 334 -7.69 -11.31 -14.28
C GLY A 334 -7.33 -12.67 -13.66
N PRO A 335 -8.26 -13.26 -12.89
CA PRO A 335 -8.06 -14.57 -12.27
C PRO A 335 -7.70 -15.63 -13.32
N LYS A 336 -6.77 -16.54 -12.95
CA LYS A 336 -6.31 -17.66 -13.79
C LYS A 336 -7.04 -18.93 -13.42
#